data_214dc7dfe3cc05988c6dab86b54ee519
#
_entry.id   214dc7dfe3cc05988c6dab86b54ee519
#
_cell.length_a   1.000
_cell.length_b   1.000
_cell.length_c   1.000
_cell.angle_alpha   90.00
_cell.angle_beta   90.00
_cell.angle_gamma   90.00
#
_symmetry.space_group_name_H-M   'P 1'
#
loop_
_entity.id
_entity.type
_entity.pdbx_description
1 polymer ?
#
loop_
_entity_poly.entity_id
_entity_poly.type
_entity_poly.pdbx_seq_one_letter_code
_entity_poly.pdbx_strand_id
1 'polypeptide(L)'
;MVDDETLSVAQKIECLLRLAVKSSREEMTLIRLYHEMSSIGNQNLMYKLPRSMELFTAERYVKMLEEGQKKGEVRPELDARLAAFSMDNIFLSLQFAYACDYYRIRFQLYNHPEIDKEEYDEKVISETFQILKGALLVPDMSERD
;
A
#
# COMPACT_ATOMS: atom_id res chain seq x y z
N MET A 1 -11.32 -0.23 -9.74
CA MET A 1 -9.90 0.17 -9.76
C MET A 1 -8.98 -1.04 -9.80
N VAL A 2 -8.86 -1.84 -8.74
CA VAL A 2 -7.99 -3.05 -8.76
C VAL A 2 -8.44 -4.06 -9.81
N ASP A 3 -9.75 -4.23 -9.97
CA ASP A 3 -10.37 -5.15 -10.96
C ASP A 3 -10.55 -4.51 -12.35
N ASP A 4 -10.08 -3.29 -12.56
CA ASP A 4 -10.16 -2.61 -13.86
C ASP A 4 -9.10 -3.19 -14.81
N GLU A 5 -9.53 -3.93 -15.81
CA GLU A 5 -8.65 -4.59 -16.78
C GLU A 5 -7.99 -3.63 -17.78
N THR A 6 -8.47 -2.38 -17.84
CA THR A 6 -7.90 -1.35 -18.72
C THR A 6 -6.65 -0.70 -18.14
N LEU A 7 -6.45 -0.80 -16.83
CA LEU A 7 -5.29 -0.25 -16.13
C LEU A 7 -4.14 -1.25 -16.05
N SER A 8 -2.92 -0.77 -16.29
CA SER A 8 -1.70 -1.53 -15.99
C SER A 8 -1.51 -1.72 -14.49
N VAL A 9 -0.69 -2.70 -14.09
CA VAL A 9 -0.36 -2.91 -12.67
C VAL A 9 0.29 -1.66 -12.07
N ALA A 10 1.16 -0.97 -12.81
CA ALA A 10 1.75 0.29 -12.39
C ALA A 10 0.69 1.35 -12.05
N GLN A 11 -0.27 1.56 -12.95
CA GLN A 11 -1.36 2.51 -12.72
C GLN A 11 -2.23 2.14 -11.51
N LYS A 12 -2.50 0.84 -11.33
CA LYS A 12 -3.25 0.34 -10.16
C LYS A 12 -2.52 0.64 -8.84
N ILE A 13 -1.22 0.38 -8.79
CA ILE A 13 -0.38 0.66 -7.61
C ILE A 13 -0.37 2.17 -7.31
N GLU A 14 -0.18 3.01 -8.31
CA GLU A 14 -0.20 4.47 -8.12
C GLU A 14 -1.57 4.95 -7.60
N CYS A 15 -2.67 4.47 -8.17
CA CYS A 15 -4.02 4.79 -7.69
C CYS A 15 -4.24 4.34 -6.25
N LEU A 16 -3.75 3.16 -5.86
CA LEU A 16 -3.85 2.66 -4.49
C LEU A 16 -3.06 3.53 -3.50
N LEU A 17 -1.87 3.97 -3.87
CA LEU A 17 -1.08 4.89 -3.06
C LEU A 17 -1.80 6.24 -2.85
N ARG A 18 -2.32 6.81 -3.94
CA ARG A 18 -3.10 8.06 -3.86
C ARG A 18 -4.32 7.91 -2.97
N LEU A 19 -5.02 6.79 -3.09
CA LEU A 19 -6.17 6.48 -2.24
C LEU A 19 -5.75 6.32 -0.77
N ALA A 20 -4.65 5.63 -0.50
CA ALA A 20 -4.14 5.43 0.85
C ALA A 20 -3.80 6.77 1.54
N VAL A 21 -3.10 7.67 0.85
CA VAL A 21 -2.77 9.00 1.40
C VAL A 21 -4.03 9.83 1.60
N LYS A 22 -4.91 9.88 0.61
CA LYS A 22 -6.17 10.64 0.68
C LYS A 22 -7.06 10.16 1.83
N SER A 23 -7.34 8.87 1.91
CA SER A 23 -8.17 8.31 2.98
C SER A 23 -7.57 8.51 4.37
N SER A 24 -6.23 8.49 4.47
CA SER A 24 -5.55 8.76 5.74
C SER A 24 -5.75 10.17 6.25
N ARG A 25 -5.89 11.14 5.36
CA ARG A 25 -6.20 12.52 5.73
C ARG A 25 -7.68 12.74 6.03
N GLU A 26 -8.55 12.14 5.22
CA GLU A 26 -10.00 12.33 5.33
C GLU A 26 -10.64 11.49 6.45
N GLU A 27 -10.11 10.28 6.70
CA GLU A 27 -10.67 9.28 7.61
C GLU A 27 -9.70 8.88 8.75
N MET A 28 -8.92 9.83 9.22
CA MET A 28 -7.89 9.62 10.25
C MET A 28 -8.41 8.85 11.48
N THR A 29 -9.60 9.18 11.97
CA THR A 29 -10.22 8.52 13.13
C THR A 29 -10.50 7.05 12.87
N LEU A 30 -10.95 6.71 11.67
CA LEU A 30 -11.23 5.32 11.29
C LEU A 30 -9.93 4.51 11.22
N ILE A 31 -8.88 5.08 10.66
CA ILE A 31 -7.56 4.42 10.58
C ILE A 31 -6.94 4.23 11.97
N ARG A 32 -7.07 5.21 12.86
CA ARG A 32 -6.66 5.07 14.26
C ARG A 32 -7.42 3.93 14.96
N LEU A 33 -8.73 3.87 14.77
CA LEU A 33 -9.55 2.80 15.32
C LEU A 33 -9.11 1.43 14.80
N TYR A 34 -8.86 1.30 13.51
CA TYR A 34 -8.35 0.07 12.90
C TYR A 34 -7.01 -0.35 13.52
N HIS A 35 -6.09 0.59 13.69
CA HIS A 35 -4.79 0.34 14.34
C HIS A 35 -4.97 -0.14 15.78
N GLU A 36 -5.80 0.52 16.57
CA GLU A 36 -6.07 0.12 17.97
C GLU A 36 -6.69 -1.27 18.03
N MET A 37 -7.67 -1.57 17.19
CA MET A 37 -8.31 -2.89 17.11
C MET A 37 -7.31 -3.98 16.74
N SER A 38 -6.40 -3.72 15.83
CA SER A 38 -5.35 -4.67 15.41
C SER A 38 -4.29 -4.91 16.50
N SER A 39 -4.12 -3.96 17.42
CA SER A 39 -3.15 -4.01 18.53
C SER A 39 -3.68 -4.69 19.77
N ILE A 40 -5.00 -4.70 19.99
CA ILE A 40 -5.65 -5.33 21.14
C ILE A 40 -5.76 -6.82 20.87
N GLY A 41 -5.05 -7.63 21.63
CA GLY A 41 -5.06 -9.08 21.54
C GLY A 41 -6.39 -9.75 21.93
N ASN A 42 -7.53 -9.12 21.66
CA ASN A 42 -8.84 -9.69 21.87
C ASN A 42 -9.24 -10.55 20.65
N GLN A 43 -8.93 -11.83 20.75
CA GLN A 43 -9.16 -12.81 19.68
C GLN A 43 -10.60 -12.84 19.14
N ASN A 44 -11.60 -12.53 19.95
CA ASN A 44 -13.01 -12.61 19.54
C ASN A 44 -13.47 -11.46 18.62
N LEU A 45 -12.90 -10.27 18.76
CA LEU A 45 -13.17 -9.11 17.90
C LEU A 45 -12.32 -9.14 16.63
N MET A 46 -11.06 -9.59 16.74
CA MET A 46 -10.09 -9.66 15.66
C MET A 46 -10.45 -10.68 14.57
N TYR A 47 -11.12 -11.79 14.94
CA TYR A 47 -11.40 -12.87 14.00
C TYR A 47 -12.66 -12.68 13.12
N LYS A 48 -13.58 -11.78 13.48
CA LYS A 48 -14.87 -11.67 12.78
C LYS A 48 -14.96 -10.52 11.78
N LEU A 49 -14.35 -9.37 12.06
CA LEU A 49 -14.40 -8.18 11.19
C LEU A 49 -13.18 -8.07 10.26
N PRO A 50 -11.93 -8.19 10.73
CA PRO A 50 -10.77 -8.05 9.85
C PRO A 50 -10.66 -9.17 8.81
N ARG A 51 -11.01 -10.41 9.20
CA ARG A 51 -10.77 -11.58 8.35
C ARG A 51 -11.51 -11.51 7.01
N SER A 52 -12.75 -11.03 6.97
CA SER A 52 -13.50 -10.91 5.71
C SER A 52 -13.01 -9.73 4.87
N MET A 53 -12.67 -8.61 5.48
CA MET A 53 -12.18 -7.42 4.77
C MET A 53 -10.75 -7.59 4.31
N GLU A 54 -9.87 -8.11 5.16
CA GLU A 54 -8.47 -8.36 4.82
C GLU A 54 -8.33 -9.49 3.80
N LEU A 55 -9.11 -10.58 3.93
CA LEU A 55 -9.12 -11.65 2.94
C LEU A 55 -9.55 -11.13 1.56
N PHE A 56 -10.57 -10.29 1.50
CA PHE A 56 -11.04 -9.69 0.27
C PHE A 56 -9.97 -8.80 -0.41
N THR A 57 -9.26 -8.02 0.37
CA THR A 57 -8.14 -7.19 -0.12
C THR A 57 -6.96 -8.06 -0.55
N ALA A 58 -6.58 -9.03 0.26
CA ALA A 58 -5.49 -9.95 -0.03
C ALA A 58 -5.72 -10.73 -1.32
N GLU A 59 -6.92 -11.29 -1.53
CA GLU A 59 -7.26 -12.02 -2.75
C GLU A 59 -7.15 -11.15 -4.00
N ARG A 60 -7.59 -9.89 -3.92
CA ARG A 60 -7.51 -8.94 -5.03
C ARG A 60 -6.07 -8.54 -5.36
N TYR A 61 -5.25 -8.28 -4.35
CA TYR A 61 -3.85 -7.92 -4.58
C TYR A 61 -3.06 -9.10 -5.14
N VAL A 62 -3.28 -10.31 -4.61
CA VAL A 62 -2.66 -11.52 -5.16
C VAL A 62 -3.06 -11.71 -6.62
N LYS A 63 -4.36 -11.66 -6.92
CA LYS A 63 -4.87 -11.79 -8.30
C LYS A 63 -4.28 -10.74 -9.24
N MET A 64 -4.22 -9.48 -8.81
CA MET A 64 -3.63 -8.39 -9.58
C MET A 64 -2.17 -8.69 -9.97
N LEU A 65 -1.37 -9.17 -9.02
CA LEU A 65 0.03 -9.49 -9.28
C LEU A 65 0.20 -10.76 -10.13
N GLU A 66 -0.60 -11.82 -9.89
CA GLU A 66 -0.58 -13.02 -10.72
C GLU A 66 -0.97 -12.75 -12.18
N GLU A 67 -1.99 -11.92 -12.40
CA GLU A 67 -2.38 -11.48 -13.74
C GLU A 67 -1.31 -10.59 -14.39
N GLY A 68 -0.68 -9.72 -13.59
CA GLY A 68 0.44 -8.91 -14.03
C GLY A 68 1.65 -9.75 -14.44
N GLN A 69 1.93 -10.85 -13.75
CA GLN A 69 2.97 -11.81 -14.14
C GLN A 69 2.65 -12.47 -15.49
N LYS A 70 1.39 -12.88 -15.70
CA LYS A 70 0.96 -13.47 -16.98
C LYS A 70 1.05 -12.49 -18.14
N LYS A 71 0.84 -11.19 -17.88
CA LYS A 71 0.96 -10.12 -18.86
C LYS A 71 2.40 -9.61 -19.06
N GLY A 72 3.36 -10.07 -18.26
CA GLY A 72 4.75 -9.61 -18.30
C GLY A 72 4.99 -8.23 -17.66
N GLU A 73 4.05 -7.72 -16.88
CA GLU A 73 4.16 -6.44 -16.18
C GLU A 73 4.86 -6.59 -14.82
N VAL A 74 4.63 -7.73 -14.14
CA VAL A 74 5.19 -8.05 -12.83
C VAL A 74 6.30 -9.07 -12.98
N ARG A 75 7.35 -8.93 -12.19
CA ARG A 75 8.51 -9.84 -12.20
C ARG A 75 8.07 -11.29 -11.99
N PRO A 76 8.37 -12.21 -12.92
CA PRO A 76 7.89 -13.59 -12.87
C PRO A 76 8.53 -14.43 -11.76
N GLU A 77 9.71 -14.02 -11.25
CA GLU A 77 10.44 -14.70 -10.19
C GLU A 77 9.87 -14.47 -8.80
N LEU A 78 8.97 -13.50 -8.62
CA LEU A 78 8.36 -13.19 -7.33
C LEU A 78 7.26 -14.16 -6.97
N ASP A 79 7.19 -14.55 -5.70
CA ASP A 79 5.99 -15.14 -5.15
C ASP A 79 4.90 -14.06 -5.03
N ALA A 80 3.83 -14.17 -5.82
CA ALA A 80 2.80 -13.15 -5.91
C ALA A 80 2.07 -12.93 -4.56
N ARG A 81 1.93 -13.96 -3.72
CA ARG A 81 1.30 -13.85 -2.40
C ARG A 81 2.16 -13.07 -1.43
N LEU A 82 3.45 -13.38 -1.37
CA LEU A 82 4.39 -12.67 -0.51
C LEU A 82 4.63 -11.23 -1.00
N ALA A 83 4.67 -11.03 -2.32
CA ALA A 83 4.76 -9.69 -2.91
C ALA A 83 3.52 -8.85 -2.61
N ALA A 84 2.31 -9.42 -2.70
CA ALA A 84 1.07 -8.74 -2.35
C ALA A 84 1.04 -8.34 -0.87
N PHE A 85 1.43 -9.26 0.03
CA PHE A 85 1.54 -8.98 1.46
C PHE A 85 2.55 -7.84 1.75
N SER A 86 3.70 -7.86 1.10
CA SER A 86 4.72 -6.82 1.28
C SER A 86 4.24 -5.46 0.78
N MET A 87 3.57 -5.41 -0.35
CA MET A 87 2.95 -4.20 -0.90
C MET A 87 1.88 -3.64 0.05
N ASP A 88 0.99 -4.49 0.55
CA ASP A 88 -0.07 -4.11 1.47
C ASP A 88 0.48 -3.56 2.79
N ASN A 89 1.55 -4.15 3.32
CA ASN A 89 2.25 -3.63 4.50
C ASN A 89 2.82 -2.22 4.28
N ILE A 90 3.30 -1.91 3.08
CA ILE A 90 3.76 -0.55 2.75
C ILE A 90 2.57 0.42 2.77
N PHE A 91 1.44 0.07 2.18
CA PHE A 91 0.23 0.90 2.21
C PHE A 91 -0.26 1.12 3.65
N LEU A 92 -0.34 0.06 4.43
CA LEU A 92 -0.80 0.12 5.82
C LEU A 92 0.14 0.98 6.69
N SER A 93 1.45 0.78 6.57
CA SER A 93 2.45 1.57 7.29
C SER A 93 2.38 3.05 6.92
N LEU A 94 2.12 3.36 5.66
CA LEU A 94 1.95 4.72 5.19
C LEU A 94 0.68 5.36 5.77
N GLN A 95 -0.45 4.64 5.78
CA GLN A 95 -1.68 5.10 6.41
C GLN A 95 -1.49 5.40 7.90
N PHE A 96 -0.80 4.54 8.63
CA PHE A 96 -0.50 4.75 10.05
C PHE A 96 0.45 5.94 10.26
N ALA A 97 1.40 6.17 9.35
CA ALA A 97 2.29 7.34 9.40
C ALA A 97 1.52 8.67 9.34
N TYR A 98 0.40 8.71 8.62
CA TYR A 98 -0.47 9.88 8.55
C TYR A 98 -1.43 9.98 9.75
N ALA A 99 -1.92 8.87 10.26
CA ALA A 99 -3.05 8.85 11.19
C ALA A 99 -2.67 8.61 12.66
N CYS A 100 -1.57 7.90 12.94
CA CYS A 100 -1.21 7.44 14.28
C CYS A 100 0.06 8.12 14.79
N ASP A 101 0.04 8.63 16.03
CA ASP A 101 1.12 9.47 16.56
C ASP A 101 2.48 8.77 16.60
N TYR A 102 2.55 7.53 17.04
CA TYR A 102 3.79 6.76 17.04
C TYR A 102 4.39 6.60 15.65
N TYR A 103 3.57 6.22 14.66
CA TYR A 103 4.04 6.03 13.29
C TYR A 103 4.40 7.34 12.60
N ARG A 104 3.73 8.45 12.96
CA ARG A 104 4.08 9.79 12.49
C ARG A 104 5.46 10.20 12.98
N ILE A 105 5.73 10.03 14.28
CA ILE A 105 7.04 10.31 14.86
C ILE A 105 8.11 9.44 14.18
N ARG A 106 7.84 8.14 14.02
CA ARG A 106 8.73 7.21 13.32
C ARG A 106 9.01 7.67 11.88
N PHE A 107 8.00 8.08 11.15
CA PHE A 107 8.12 8.58 9.78
C PHE A 107 9.00 9.85 9.70
N GLN A 108 8.82 10.77 10.64
CA GLN A 108 9.64 11.98 10.75
C GLN A 108 11.09 11.72 11.13
N LEU A 109 11.39 10.62 11.85
CA LEU A 109 12.78 10.25 12.14
C LEU A 109 13.57 9.87 10.88
N TYR A 110 12.91 9.36 9.86
CA TYR A 110 13.52 9.02 8.58
C TYR A 110 13.44 10.15 7.56
N ASN A 111 12.50 11.06 7.72
CA ASN A 111 12.22 12.12 6.78
C ASN A 111 12.32 13.50 7.45
N HIS A 112 12.28 14.56 6.63
CA HIS A 112 12.18 15.91 7.17
C HIS A 112 10.89 16.08 7.99
N PRO A 113 10.88 16.81 9.14
CA PRO A 113 9.70 16.96 10.00
C PRO A 113 8.45 17.52 9.31
N GLU A 114 8.62 18.18 8.18
CA GLU A 114 7.52 18.76 7.41
C GLU A 114 6.87 17.78 6.41
N ILE A 115 7.40 16.56 6.30
CA ILE A 115 6.94 15.57 5.31
C ILE A 115 5.47 15.15 5.50
N ASP A 116 4.91 15.31 6.69
CA ASP A 116 3.50 15.04 7.00
C ASP A 116 2.53 16.14 6.56
N LYS A 117 3.04 17.28 6.08
CA LYS A 117 2.20 18.34 5.51
C LYS A 117 1.66 17.93 4.14
N GLU A 118 0.44 18.33 3.85
CA GLU A 118 -0.28 18.00 2.61
C GLU A 118 0.50 18.39 1.34
N GLU A 119 1.28 19.47 1.38
CA GLU A 119 2.12 19.89 0.27
C GLU A 119 3.19 18.88 -0.15
N TYR A 120 3.52 17.93 0.73
CA TYR A 120 4.48 16.85 0.46
C TYR A 120 3.85 15.53 0.00
N ASP A 121 2.53 15.44 -0.05
CA ASP A 121 1.82 14.19 -0.40
C ASP A 121 2.25 13.63 -1.76
N GLU A 122 2.37 14.49 -2.77
CA GLU A 122 2.82 14.07 -4.10
C GLU A 122 4.24 13.50 -4.08
N LYS A 123 5.13 14.05 -3.27
CA LYS A 123 6.47 13.51 -3.08
C LYS A 123 6.42 12.13 -2.42
N VAL A 124 5.65 11.99 -1.35
CA VAL A 124 5.48 10.71 -0.64
C VAL A 124 4.93 9.63 -1.57
N ILE A 125 3.90 9.96 -2.35
CA ILE A 125 3.29 9.05 -3.33
C ILE A 125 4.31 8.67 -4.40
N SER A 126 4.95 9.64 -5.02
CA SER A 126 5.89 9.45 -6.12
C SER A 126 7.08 8.58 -5.69
N GLU A 127 7.72 8.90 -4.58
CA GLU A 127 8.89 8.15 -4.09
C GLU A 127 8.51 6.73 -3.66
N THR A 128 7.38 6.57 -2.97
CA THR A 128 6.88 5.23 -2.58
C THR A 128 6.52 4.41 -3.82
N PHE A 129 5.92 5.03 -4.83
CA PHE A 129 5.64 4.38 -6.10
C PHE A 129 6.91 3.88 -6.80
N GLN A 130 7.98 4.69 -6.85
CA GLN A 130 9.25 4.28 -7.45
C GLN A 130 9.87 3.07 -6.73
N ILE A 131 9.77 3.01 -5.40
CA ILE A 131 10.22 1.86 -4.61
C ILE A 131 9.44 0.61 -5.00
N LEU A 132 8.10 0.68 -5.04
CA LEU A 132 7.24 -0.44 -5.41
C LEU A 132 7.43 -0.85 -6.88
N LYS A 133 7.54 0.11 -7.79
CA LYS A 133 7.84 -0.14 -9.20
C LYS A 133 9.14 -0.92 -9.34
N GLY A 134 10.20 -0.46 -8.70
CA GLY A 134 11.51 -1.12 -8.75
C GLY A 134 11.51 -2.52 -8.14
N ALA A 135 10.72 -2.75 -7.09
CA ALA A 135 10.65 -4.05 -6.43
C ALA A 135 9.78 -5.07 -7.17
N LEU A 136 8.66 -4.64 -7.73
CA LEU A 136 7.60 -5.54 -8.22
C LEU A 136 7.53 -5.65 -9.74
N LEU A 137 7.81 -4.57 -10.47
CA LEU A 137 7.54 -4.51 -11.90
C LEU A 137 8.76 -4.88 -12.73
N VAL A 138 8.49 -5.38 -13.94
CA VAL A 138 9.53 -5.59 -14.95
C VAL A 138 10.03 -4.21 -15.41
N PRO A 139 11.35 -3.96 -15.45
CA PRO A 139 11.89 -2.69 -15.90
C PRO A 139 11.47 -2.39 -17.35
N ASP A 140 11.07 -1.16 -17.62
CA ASP A 140 10.85 -0.70 -18.98
C ASP A 140 12.17 -0.74 -19.77
N MET A 141 12.13 -1.35 -20.97
CA MET A 141 13.33 -1.46 -21.82
C MET A 141 13.86 -0.09 -22.30
N SER A 142 13.02 0.96 -22.17
CA SER A 142 13.39 2.35 -22.53
C SER A 142 14.22 3.07 -21.46
N GLU A 143 14.36 2.53 -20.24
CA GLU A 143 15.12 3.13 -19.13
C GLU A 143 16.56 2.55 -19.02
N ARG A 144 17.05 1.80 -20.02
CA ARG A 144 18.37 1.13 -20.01
C ARG A 144 19.47 1.87 -20.76
N ASP A 145 19.31 3.18 -20.99
CA ASP A 145 20.37 4.02 -21.56
C ASP A 145 21.01 4.95 -20.51
#